data_eaa5542eb21f54e5fd0b9c8b75a6dfcb
#
_entry.id   eaa5542eb21f54e5fd0b9c8b75a6dfcb
#
_cell.length_a   1.000
_cell.length_b   1.000
_cell.length_c   1.000
_cell.angle_alpha   90.00
_cell.angle_beta   90.00
_cell.angle_gamma   90.00
#
_symmetry.space_group_name_H-M   'P 1'
#
loop_
_entity.id
_entity.type
_entity.pdbx_description
1 polymer ?
#
loop_
_entity_poly.entity_id
_entity_poly.type
_entity_poly.pdbx_seq_one_letter_code
_entity_poly.pdbx_strand_id
1 'polypeptide(L)'
;MSTQLEPHPDVQLARERHAAVAGQHGELNPATLDAASELALAQLRDGDAAAAIALLRELSERATADLGEESEVTGIALAHLADALRHAGAPEAEQLPALSDAIKAFSASVGPSHPRTTSAFARLAHVALNAQAVEVAVTAGMQALAGLQTRGEGESAQAGEVYATLAMAAAARQSPAALGAAERAHTLTAGLANADPARKRARTAWSALGSPRRLPVTGELAVIAFGAPPSLVVELSHVADDGAADQHDHGLRADAARAFRDAIATAPFSWRASAGGFEVASRSGDGAVLRFLATHESGEDVELLLDATGLQALRAAVADALGGLVAPREPGRNDPCPCGSGAKYKRCCGR
;
A
#
# COMPACT_ATOMS: atom_id res chain seq x y z
N MET A 1 42.34 -18.62 19.18
CA MET A 1 41.44 -19.71 19.59
C MET A 1 40.06 -19.10 19.71
N SER A 2 39.24 -19.24 18.69
CA SER A 2 37.84 -18.79 18.74
C SER A 2 37.09 -19.81 19.59
N THR A 3 36.66 -19.41 20.76
CA THR A 3 35.65 -20.15 21.52
C THR A 3 34.39 -20.15 20.71
N GLN A 4 34.08 -21.27 20.02
CA GLN A 4 32.75 -21.49 19.49
C GLN A 4 31.81 -21.52 20.70
N LEU A 5 31.03 -20.45 20.87
CA LEU A 5 29.91 -20.49 21.81
C LEU A 5 28.97 -21.62 21.36
N GLU A 6 28.55 -22.44 22.32
CA GLU A 6 27.53 -23.44 22.05
C GLU A 6 26.25 -22.74 21.56
N PRO A 7 25.60 -23.26 20.51
CA PRO A 7 24.39 -22.64 19.97
C PRO A 7 23.29 -22.63 21.04
N HIS A 8 22.48 -21.55 21.01
CA HIS A 8 21.34 -21.41 21.93
C HIS A 8 20.44 -22.67 21.89
N PRO A 9 19.87 -23.12 23.00
CA PRO A 9 19.01 -24.33 23.05
C PRO A 9 17.93 -24.36 21.99
N ASP A 10 17.34 -23.21 21.64
CA ASP A 10 16.32 -23.10 20.59
C ASP A 10 16.86 -23.46 19.19
N VAL A 11 18.11 -23.09 18.89
CA VAL A 11 18.77 -23.45 17.64
C VAL A 11 19.02 -24.96 17.59
N GLN A 12 19.46 -25.56 18.69
CA GLN A 12 19.66 -26.99 18.75
C GLN A 12 18.37 -27.76 18.55
N LEU A 13 17.29 -27.38 19.23
CA LEU A 13 15.96 -27.98 19.07
C LEU A 13 15.43 -27.85 17.64
N ALA A 14 15.55 -26.67 17.02
CA ALA A 14 15.16 -26.46 15.64
C ALA A 14 15.95 -27.29 14.66
N ARG A 15 17.28 -27.47 14.90
CA ARG A 15 18.15 -28.33 14.10
C ARG A 15 17.74 -29.81 14.19
N GLU A 16 17.46 -30.31 15.40
CA GLU A 16 16.99 -31.69 15.60
C GLU A 16 15.64 -31.91 14.91
N ARG A 17 14.72 -30.96 14.99
CA ARG A 17 13.44 -31.01 14.28
C ARG A 17 13.60 -31.04 12.78
N HIS A 18 14.43 -30.14 12.22
CA HIS A 18 14.73 -30.13 10.78
C HIS A 18 15.31 -31.47 10.32
N ALA A 19 16.31 -32.02 11.04
CA ALA A 19 16.93 -33.30 10.71
C ALA A 19 15.90 -34.44 10.78
N ALA A 20 15.02 -34.47 11.78
CA ALA A 20 13.98 -35.48 11.91
C ALA A 20 12.98 -35.45 10.78
N VAL A 21 12.50 -34.22 10.39
CA VAL A 21 11.55 -34.05 9.27
C VAL A 21 12.21 -34.39 7.95
N ALA A 22 13.48 -34.00 7.72
CA ALA A 22 14.24 -34.36 6.53
C ALA A 22 14.45 -35.87 6.40
N GLY A 23 14.72 -36.56 7.51
CA GLY A 23 14.84 -38.02 7.53
C GLY A 23 13.55 -38.78 7.23
N GLN A 24 12.40 -38.19 7.53
CA GLN A 24 11.07 -38.77 7.28
C GLN A 24 10.55 -38.50 5.86
N HIS A 25 10.75 -37.30 5.34
CA HIS A 25 10.10 -36.83 4.12
C HIS A 25 11.05 -36.49 2.98
N GLY A 26 12.35 -36.47 3.23
CA GLY A 26 13.36 -35.99 2.29
C GLY A 26 13.59 -34.49 2.38
N GLU A 27 14.73 -34.03 1.90
CA GLU A 27 15.18 -32.65 2.09
C GLU A 27 14.38 -31.60 1.31
N LEU A 28 13.90 -31.98 0.13
CA LEU A 28 13.10 -31.09 -0.73
C LEU A 28 11.59 -31.30 -0.56
N ASN A 29 11.14 -31.74 0.59
CA ASN A 29 9.72 -31.78 0.93
C ASN A 29 9.28 -30.43 1.52
N PRO A 30 8.07 -29.90 1.22
CA PRO A 30 7.59 -28.65 1.80
C PRO A 30 7.69 -28.61 3.33
N ALA A 31 7.35 -29.69 4.04
CA ALA A 31 7.45 -29.73 5.51
C ALA A 31 8.91 -29.63 6.01
N THR A 32 9.87 -30.14 5.25
CA THR A 32 11.30 -30.01 5.55
C THR A 32 11.77 -28.58 5.31
N LEU A 33 11.31 -27.94 4.24
CA LEU A 33 11.61 -26.52 3.96
C LEU A 33 11.03 -25.60 5.03
N ASP A 34 9.82 -25.88 5.52
CA ASP A 34 9.23 -25.14 6.63
C ASP A 34 10.06 -25.31 7.92
N ALA A 35 10.51 -26.54 8.24
CA ALA A 35 11.39 -26.78 9.36
C ALA A 35 12.79 -26.14 9.20
N ALA A 36 13.32 -26.07 7.98
CA ALA A 36 14.54 -25.34 7.68
C ALA A 36 14.37 -23.83 7.89
N SER A 37 13.21 -23.28 7.52
CA SER A 37 12.88 -21.87 7.77
C SER A 37 12.80 -21.56 9.28
N GLU A 38 12.21 -22.46 10.09
CA GLU A 38 12.20 -22.34 11.55
C GLU A 38 13.62 -22.36 12.14
N LEU A 39 14.48 -23.25 11.65
CA LEU A 39 15.89 -23.30 12.03
C LEU A 39 16.62 -22.01 11.66
N ALA A 40 16.43 -21.51 10.45
CA ALA A 40 17.01 -20.25 10.00
C ALA A 40 16.56 -19.07 10.88
N LEU A 41 15.29 -19.01 11.27
CA LEU A 41 14.78 -17.99 12.18
C LEU A 41 15.37 -18.11 13.58
N ALA A 42 15.62 -19.31 14.08
CA ALA A 42 16.30 -19.53 15.36
C ALA A 42 17.76 -19.06 15.30
N GLN A 43 18.47 -19.39 14.21
CA GLN A 43 19.85 -18.92 13.96
C GLN A 43 19.93 -17.37 13.89
N LEU A 44 18.97 -16.74 13.19
CA LEU A 44 18.88 -15.27 13.13
C LEU A 44 18.70 -14.64 14.50
N ARG A 45 17.89 -15.23 15.38
CA ARG A 45 17.70 -14.73 16.76
C ARG A 45 18.95 -14.90 17.61
N ASP A 46 19.73 -15.94 17.33
CA ASP A 46 21.04 -16.21 17.98
C ASP A 46 22.17 -15.35 17.41
N GLY A 47 21.89 -14.56 16.36
CA GLY A 47 22.86 -13.67 15.71
C GLY A 47 23.67 -14.31 14.58
N ASP A 48 23.39 -15.56 14.23
CA ASP A 48 24.06 -16.27 13.12
C ASP A 48 23.30 -16.14 11.79
N ALA A 49 23.25 -14.92 11.28
CA ALA A 49 22.60 -14.61 10.01
C ALA A 49 23.28 -15.34 8.84
N ALA A 50 24.59 -15.56 8.91
CA ALA A 50 25.33 -16.23 7.85
C ALA A 50 24.91 -17.69 7.68
N ALA A 51 24.79 -18.44 8.78
CA ALA A 51 24.32 -19.82 8.75
C ALA A 51 22.86 -19.93 8.26
N ALA A 52 21.98 -19.02 8.71
CA ALA A 52 20.58 -19.00 8.29
C ALA A 52 20.43 -18.80 6.77
N ILE A 53 21.14 -17.82 6.22
CA ILE A 53 21.11 -17.53 4.78
C ILE A 53 21.77 -18.67 3.97
N ALA A 54 22.89 -19.21 4.44
CA ALA A 54 23.58 -20.29 3.76
C ALA A 54 22.71 -21.54 3.64
N LEU A 55 22.02 -21.94 4.72
CA LEU A 55 21.10 -23.08 4.74
C LEU A 55 20.00 -22.93 3.67
N LEU A 56 19.30 -21.79 3.66
CA LEU A 56 18.18 -21.60 2.76
C LEU A 56 18.61 -21.35 1.30
N ARG A 57 19.80 -20.77 1.09
CA ARG A 57 20.40 -20.67 -0.25
C ARG A 57 20.74 -22.03 -0.82
N GLU A 58 21.39 -22.89 -0.05
CA GLU A 58 21.70 -24.26 -0.47
C GLU A 58 20.43 -25.03 -0.85
N LEU A 59 19.39 -24.96 -0.01
CA LEU A 59 18.11 -25.62 -0.29
C LEU A 59 17.42 -25.06 -1.53
N SER A 60 17.47 -23.76 -1.76
CA SER A 60 16.88 -23.14 -2.95
C SER A 60 17.63 -23.51 -4.24
N GLU A 61 18.97 -23.54 -4.19
CA GLU A 61 19.81 -23.96 -5.31
C GLU A 61 19.58 -25.44 -5.67
N ARG A 62 19.50 -26.31 -4.67
CA ARG A 62 19.18 -27.73 -4.87
C ARG A 62 17.76 -27.93 -5.41
N ALA A 63 16.77 -27.23 -4.85
CA ALA A 63 15.41 -27.34 -5.36
C ALA A 63 15.33 -26.89 -6.83
N THR A 64 16.03 -25.82 -7.20
CA THR A 64 16.11 -25.36 -8.59
C THR A 64 16.80 -26.42 -9.50
N ALA A 65 17.91 -27.00 -9.06
CA ALA A 65 18.65 -27.97 -9.83
C ALA A 65 17.90 -29.30 -10.02
N ASP A 66 17.24 -29.80 -8.97
CA ASP A 66 16.63 -31.13 -8.96
C ASP A 66 15.17 -31.11 -9.46
N LEU A 67 14.41 -30.01 -9.20
CA LEU A 67 12.97 -29.90 -9.47
C LEU A 67 12.62 -28.86 -10.54
N GLY A 68 13.58 -28.03 -10.92
CA GLY A 68 13.40 -26.95 -11.91
C GLY A 68 12.88 -25.66 -11.34
N GLU A 69 13.01 -24.58 -12.13
CA GLU A 69 12.65 -23.21 -11.74
C GLU A 69 11.14 -22.99 -11.57
N GLU A 70 10.31 -23.83 -12.18
CA GLU A 70 8.84 -23.70 -12.17
C GLU A 70 8.17 -24.61 -11.13
N SER A 71 8.96 -25.25 -10.26
CA SER A 71 8.44 -26.12 -9.21
C SER A 71 7.90 -25.31 -8.03
N GLU A 72 6.76 -25.73 -7.46
CA GLU A 72 6.22 -25.16 -6.23
C GLU A 72 7.23 -25.24 -5.09
N VAL A 73 7.96 -26.34 -4.98
CA VAL A 73 8.98 -26.57 -3.94
C VAL A 73 10.13 -25.58 -4.08
N THR A 74 10.57 -25.31 -5.30
CA THR A 74 11.55 -24.26 -5.60
C THR A 74 11.05 -22.89 -5.16
N GLY A 75 9.80 -22.59 -5.48
CA GLY A 75 9.15 -21.36 -5.01
C GLY A 75 9.12 -21.21 -3.48
N ILE A 76 8.84 -22.31 -2.76
CA ILE A 76 8.85 -22.32 -1.28
C ILE A 76 10.27 -22.04 -0.75
N ALA A 77 11.28 -22.72 -1.25
CA ALA A 77 12.66 -22.53 -0.81
C ALA A 77 13.15 -21.09 -1.05
N LEU A 78 12.87 -20.53 -2.23
CA LEU A 78 13.19 -19.14 -2.58
C LEU A 78 12.44 -18.12 -1.71
N ALA A 79 11.18 -18.38 -1.39
CA ALA A 79 10.40 -17.52 -0.51
C ALA A 79 10.96 -17.52 0.92
N HIS A 80 11.38 -18.66 1.44
CA HIS A 80 12.05 -18.77 2.74
C HIS A 80 13.43 -18.07 2.74
N LEU A 81 14.21 -18.19 1.66
CA LEU A 81 15.45 -17.45 1.51
C LEU A 81 15.21 -15.92 1.55
N ALA A 82 14.22 -15.43 0.82
CA ALA A 82 13.87 -14.02 0.84
C ALA A 82 13.44 -13.53 2.26
N ASP A 83 12.74 -14.36 3.02
CA ASP A 83 12.40 -14.07 4.41
C ASP A 83 13.62 -14.01 5.31
N ALA A 84 14.55 -14.97 5.18
CA ALA A 84 15.78 -14.95 5.96
C ALA A 84 16.63 -13.72 5.64
N LEU A 85 16.80 -13.39 4.36
CA LEU A 85 17.49 -12.17 3.92
C LEU A 85 16.86 -10.92 4.55
N ARG A 86 15.54 -10.81 4.53
CA ARG A 86 14.82 -9.70 5.15
C ARG A 86 15.04 -9.62 6.68
N HIS A 87 14.95 -10.75 7.37
CA HIS A 87 15.16 -10.81 8.81
C HIS A 87 16.61 -10.56 9.22
N ALA A 88 17.56 -10.91 8.35
CA ALA A 88 18.97 -10.60 8.52
C ALA A 88 19.30 -9.11 8.24
N GLY A 89 18.35 -8.33 7.75
CA GLY A 89 18.59 -6.95 7.33
C GLY A 89 19.45 -6.84 6.08
N ALA A 90 19.45 -7.88 5.23
CA ALA A 90 20.16 -7.85 3.96
C ALA A 90 19.59 -6.78 3.02
N PRO A 91 20.42 -6.17 2.14
CA PRO A 91 19.96 -5.19 1.18
C PRO A 91 18.80 -5.69 0.32
N GLU A 92 17.88 -4.80 -0.04
CA GLU A 92 16.75 -5.14 -0.91
C GLU A 92 17.19 -5.72 -2.24
N ALA A 93 18.36 -5.33 -2.75
CA ALA A 93 18.94 -5.85 -3.98
C ALA A 93 19.21 -7.37 -3.93
N GLU A 94 19.39 -7.95 -2.75
CA GLU A 94 19.52 -9.40 -2.57
C GLU A 94 18.16 -10.09 -2.39
N GLN A 95 17.17 -9.40 -1.83
CA GLN A 95 15.83 -9.94 -1.59
C GLN A 95 14.97 -10.00 -2.87
N LEU A 96 15.08 -8.98 -3.74
CA LEU A 96 14.25 -8.84 -4.95
C LEU A 96 14.38 -10.03 -5.91
N PRO A 97 15.58 -10.53 -6.26
CA PRO A 97 15.71 -11.70 -7.13
C PRO A 97 15.01 -12.94 -6.56
N ALA A 98 15.25 -13.27 -5.29
CA ALA A 98 14.65 -14.43 -4.65
C ALA A 98 13.11 -14.39 -4.66
N LEU A 99 12.51 -13.20 -4.43
CA LEU A 99 11.06 -13.01 -4.51
C LEU A 99 10.55 -13.11 -5.95
N SER A 100 11.26 -12.56 -6.92
CA SER A 100 10.88 -12.62 -8.33
C SER A 100 10.88 -14.07 -8.85
N ASP A 101 11.90 -14.83 -8.49
CA ASP A 101 12.02 -16.24 -8.87
C ASP A 101 10.98 -17.11 -8.15
N ALA A 102 10.69 -16.83 -6.87
CA ALA A 102 9.59 -17.48 -6.14
C ALA A 102 8.23 -17.22 -6.81
N ILE A 103 7.96 -15.99 -7.24
CA ILE A 103 6.72 -15.63 -7.95
C ILE A 103 6.63 -16.38 -9.29
N LYS A 104 7.74 -16.47 -10.05
CA LYS A 104 7.80 -17.25 -11.29
C LYS A 104 7.43 -18.70 -11.03
N ALA A 105 8.08 -19.33 -10.05
CA ALA A 105 7.84 -20.71 -9.66
C ALA A 105 6.38 -20.95 -9.23
N PHE A 106 5.84 -20.13 -8.34
CA PHE A 106 4.45 -20.26 -7.88
C PHE A 106 3.43 -19.96 -8.97
N SER A 107 3.68 -18.95 -9.82
CA SER A 107 2.75 -18.63 -10.91
C SER A 107 2.63 -19.77 -11.92
N ALA A 108 3.75 -20.45 -12.22
CA ALA A 108 3.79 -21.60 -13.12
C ALA A 108 3.16 -22.86 -12.49
N SER A 109 3.48 -23.16 -11.21
CA SER A 109 3.07 -24.41 -10.56
C SER A 109 1.64 -24.38 -10.01
N VAL A 110 1.25 -23.31 -9.29
CA VAL A 110 -0.03 -23.24 -8.58
C VAL A 110 -0.95 -22.11 -9.06
N GLY A 111 -0.44 -21.25 -9.94
CA GLY A 111 -1.19 -20.18 -10.58
C GLY A 111 -1.09 -18.82 -9.88
N PRO A 112 -1.44 -17.74 -10.61
CA PRO A 112 -1.22 -16.36 -10.17
C PRO A 112 -2.10 -15.93 -8.97
N SER A 113 -3.28 -16.52 -8.79
CA SER A 113 -4.19 -16.20 -7.69
C SER A 113 -4.01 -17.10 -6.46
N HIS A 114 -3.09 -18.05 -6.49
CA HIS A 114 -2.83 -18.92 -5.34
C HIS A 114 -2.30 -18.11 -4.13
N PRO A 115 -2.65 -18.47 -2.86
CA PRO A 115 -2.21 -17.72 -1.67
C PRO A 115 -0.69 -17.49 -1.61
N ARG A 116 0.14 -18.48 -1.96
CA ARG A 116 1.60 -18.34 -2.00
C ARG A 116 2.06 -17.30 -3.02
N THR A 117 1.51 -17.34 -4.24
CA THR A 117 1.81 -16.37 -5.30
C THR A 117 1.42 -14.95 -4.88
N THR A 118 0.20 -14.82 -4.36
CA THR A 118 -0.34 -13.53 -3.89
C THR A 118 0.50 -12.96 -2.75
N SER A 119 0.89 -13.80 -1.79
CA SER A 119 1.75 -13.41 -0.66
C SER A 119 3.15 -12.99 -1.14
N ALA A 120 3.73 -13.71 -2.09
CA ALA A 120 5.02 -13.36 -2.68
C ALA A 120 4.96 -12.02 -3.42
N PHE A 121 3.89 -11.73 -4.17
CA PHE A 121 3.66 -10.42 -4.79
C PHE A 121 3.54 -9.30 -3.75
N ALA A 122 2.80 -9.50 -2.66
CA ALA A 122 2.66 -8.51 -1.60
C ALA A 122 4.02 -8.19 -0.95
N ARG A 123 4.85 -9.20 -0.75
CA ARG A 123 6.21 -9.05 -0.22
C ARG A 123 7.14 -8.35 -1.20
N LEU A 124 7.09 -8.72 -2.49
CA LEU A 124 7.84 -8.04 -3.54
C LEU A 124 7.47 -6.55 -3.59
N ALA A 125 6.19 -6.22 -3.53
CA ALA A 125 5.74 -4.83 -3.50
C ALA A 125 6.36 -4.04 -2.34
N HIS A 126 6.39 -4.64 -1.15
CA HIS A 126 6.98 -4.00 0.02
C HIS A 126 8.50 -3.82 -0.09
N VAL A 127 9.23 -4.84 -0.51
CA VAL A 127 10.69 -4.77 -0.69
C VAL A 127 11.06 -3.78 -1.79
N ALA A 128 10.33 -3.80 -2.91
CA ALA A 128 10.53 -2.87 -4.02
C ALA A 128 10.29 -1.41 -3.61
N LEU A 129 9.28 -1.17 -2.74
CA LEU A 129 9.04 0.18 -2.21
C LEU A 129 10.22 0.66 -1.36
N ASN A 130 10.76 -0.18 -0.49
CA ASN A 130 11.92 0.15 0.34
C ASN A 130 13.16 0.41 -0.54
N ALA A 131 13.33 -0.36 -1.61
CA ALA A 131 14.37 -0.15 -2.64
C ALA A 131 14.13 1.08 -3.54
N GLN A 132 13.07 1.86 -3.30
CA GLN A 132 12.64 2.97 -4.14
C GLN A 132 12.28 2.58 -5.59
N ALA A 133 12.09 1.30 -5.86
CA ALA A 133 11.64 0.76 -7.14
C ALA A 133 10.10 0.86 -7.25
N VAL A 134 9.59 2.08 -7.29
CA VAL A 134 8.17 2.40 -7.12
C VAL A 134 7.28 1.71 -8.17
N GLU A 135 7.72 1.62 -9.43
CA GLU A 135 6.95 0.97 -10.50
C GLU A 135 6.79 -0.54 -10.23
N VAL A 136 7.85 -1.18 -9.75
CA VAL A 136 7.81 -2.60 -9.36
C VAL A 136 6.88 -2.80 -8.17
N ALA A 137 6.94 -1.88 -7.18
CA ALA A 137 6.08 -1.91 -6.00
C ALA A 137 4.59 -1.80 -6.39
N VAL A 138 4.24 -0.88 -7.30
CA VAL A 138 2.88 -0.71 -7.78
C VAL A 138 2.41 -1.94 -8.54
N THR A 139 3.20 -2.41 -9.50
CA THR A 139 2.84 -3.59 -10.31
C THR A 139 2.63 -4.83 -9.44
N ALA A 140 3.56 -5.12 -8.54
CA ALA A 140 3.45 -6.27 -7.64
C ALA A 140 2.27 -6.12 -6.66
N GLY A 141 2.04 -4.92 -6.13
CA GLY A 141 0.89 -4.66 -5.25
C GLY A 141 -0.45 -4.86 -5.96
N MET A 142 -0.59 -4.41 -7.20
CA MET A 142 -1.80 -4.63 -8.01
C MET A 142 -2.03 -6.12 -8.30
N GLN A 143 -0.97 -6.88 -8.60
CA GLN A 143 -1.07 -8.34 -8.78
C GLN A 143 -1.50 -9.05 -7.48
N ALA A 144 -0.95 -8.62 -6.34
CA ALA A 144 -1.38 -9.13 -5.05
C ALA A 144 -2.87 -8.88 -4.78
N LEU A 145 -3.36 -7.64 -5.02
CA LEU A 145 -4.78 -7.31 -4.86
C LEU A 145 -5.67 -8.12 -5.81
N ALA A 146 -5.28 -8.25 -7.08
CA ALA A 146 -6.03 -9.05 -8.05
C ALA A 146 -6.18 -10.51 -7.59
N GLY A 147 -5.11 -11.12 -7.06
CA GLY A 147 -5.15 -12.47 -6.50
C GLY A 147 -6.06 -12.58 -5.26
N LEU A 148 -6.01 -11.59 -4.35
CA LEU A 148 -6.90 -11.52 -3.18
C LEU A 148 -8.36 -11.37 -3.59
N GLN A 149 -8.66 -10.48 -4.54
CA GLN A 149 -10.02 -10.28 -5.07
C GLN A 149 -10.58 -11.54 -5.71
N THR A 150 -9.78 -12.24 -6.54
CA THR A 150 -10.17 -13.51 -7.18
C THR A 150 -10.59 -14.57 -6.16
N ARG A 151 -10.00 -14.56 -4.97
CA ARG A 151 -10.35 -15.48 -3.85
C ARG A 151 -11.46 -14.95 -2.92
N GLY A 152 -12.01 -13.77 -3.19
CA GLY A 152 -12.97 -13.14 -2.27
C GLY A 152 -12.33 -12.53 -1.01
N GLU A 153 -11.01 -12.37 -0.98
CA GLU A 153 -10.26 -11.85 0.16
C GLU A 153 -9.88 -10.35 0.01
N GLY A 154 -10.50 -9.66 -0.93
CA GLY A 154 -10.25 -8.24 -1.20
C GLY A 154 -10.53 -7.29 -0.02
N GLU A 155 -11.33 -7.75 0.96
CA GLU A 155 -11.68 -7.03 2.20
C GLU A 155 -10.88 -7.52 3.42
N SER A 156 -9.81 -8.27 3.22
CA SER A 156 -9.00 -8.84 4.30
C SER A 156 -7.97 -7.86 4.86
N ALA A 157 -7.42 -8.17 6.03
CA ALA A 157 -6.29 -7.44 6.59
C ALA A 157 -5.05 -7.49 5.67
N GLN A 158 -4.85 -8.59 4.95
CA GLN A 158 -3.77 -8.73 3.96
C GLN A 158 -3.96 -7.75 2.80
N ALA A 159 -5.20 -7.59 2.30
CA ALA A 159 -5.50 -6.53 1.33
C ALA A 159 -5.18 -5.14 1.90
N GLY A 160 -5.49 -4.89 3.18
CA GLY A 160 -5.13 -3.67 3.89
C GLY A 160 -3.62 -3.39 3.91
N GLU A 161 -2.79 -4.40 4.11
CA GLU A 161 -1.32 -4.26 4.01
C GLU A 161 -0.85 -3.88 2.60
N VAL A 162 -1.44 -4.50 1.59
CA VAL A 162 -1.10 -4.20 0.18
C VAL A 162 -1.53 -2.78 -0.16
N TYR A 163 -2.74 -2.36 0.23
CA TYR A 163 -3.20 -0.98 0.06
C TYR A 163 -2.29 0.03 0.76
N ALA A 164 -1.77 -0.28 1.95
CA ALA A 164 -0.80 0.58 2.63
C ALA A 164 0.49 0.75 1.82
N THR A 165 1.00 -0.33 1.23
CA THR A 165 2.18 -0.30 0.37
C THR A 165 1.92 0.54 -0.89
N LEU A 166 0.76 0.33 -1.55
CA LEU A 166 0.35 1.11 -2.71
C LEU A 166 0.15 2.60 -2.40
N ALA A 167 -0.41 2.90 -1.22
CA ALA A 167 -0.55 4.29 -0.76
C ALA A 167 0.81 4.99 -0.63
N MET A 168 1.79 4.34 -0.03
CA MET A 168 3.15 4.87 0.10
C MET A 168 3.84 5.02 -1.27
N ALA A 169 3.66 4.04 -2.17
CA ALA A 169 4.17 4.11 -3.53
C ALA A 169 3.53 5.27 -4.33
N ALA A 170 2.21 5.43 -4.22
CA ALA A 170 1.47 6.52 -4.84
C ALA A 170 1.87 7.89 -4.25
N ALA A 171 2.09 7.97 -2.93
CA ALA A 171 2.57 9.19 -2.27
C ALA A 171 3.97 9.60 -2.75
N ALA A 172 4.88 8.64 -2.92
CA ALA A 172 6.22 8.90 -3.49
C ALA A 172 6.15 9.48 -4.91
N ARG A 173 5.10 9.15 -5.67
CA ARG A 173 4.81 9.72 -7.01
C ARG A 173 3.95 10.98 -6.97
N GLN A 174 3.60 11.47 -5.80
CA GLN A 174 2.64 12.56 -5.60
C GLN A 174 1.30 12.29 -6.33
N SER A 175 0.87 11.04 -6.35
CA SER A 175 -0.38 10.62 -7.00
C SER A 175 -1.57 10.80 -6.07
N PRO A 176 -2.69 11.36 -6.55
CA PRO A 176 -3.93 11.46 -5.79
C PRO A 176 -4.48 10.11 -5.29
N ALA A 177 -4.20 9.02 -6.01
CA ALA A 177 -4.58 7.67 -5.60
C ALA A 177 -4.01 7.24 -4.23
N ALA A 178 -2.99 7.97 -3.72
CA ALA A 178 -2.43 7.71 -2.40
C ALA A 178 -3.46 7.83 -1.28
N LEU A 179 -4.38 8.80 -1.38
CA LEU A 179 -5.42 9.02 -0.36
C LEU A 179 -6.37 7.82 -0.27
N GLY A 180 -7.02 7.45 -1.38
CA GLY A 180 -7.97 6.33 -1.38
C GLY A 180 -7.33 5.01 -0.97
N ALA A 181 -6.10 4.75 -1.40
CA ALA A 181 -5.36 3.56 -0.98
C ALA A 181 -5.08 3.58 0.54
N ALA A 182 -4.71 4.73 1.12
CA ALA A 182 -4.46 4.85 2.56
C ALA A 182 -5.75 4.73 3.38
N GLU A 183 -6.86 5.29 2.92
CA GLU A 183 -8.19 5.14 3.54
C GLU A 183 -8.62 3.68 3.54
N ARG A 184 -8.46 2.99 2.41
CA ARG A 184 -8.77 1.57 2.30
C ARG A 184 -7.93 0.73 3.23
N ALA A 185 -6.60 0.96 3.28
CA ALA A 185 -5.69 0.31 4.21
C ALA A 185 -6.12 0.52 5.67
N HIS A 186 -6.47 1.76 6.03
CA HIS A 186 -6.92 2.11 7.37
C HIS A 186 -8.21 1.37 7.76
N THR A 187 -9.20 1.38 6.87
CA THR A 187 -10.51 0.73 7.09
C THR A 187 -10.35 -0.79 7.29
N LEU A 188 -9.62 -1.45 6.38
CA LEU A 188 -9.44 -2.90 6.41
C LEU A 188 -8.63 -3.39 7.63
N THR A 189 -7.82 -2.53 8.22
CA THR A 189 -7.00 -2.87 9.40
C THR A 189 -7.54 -2.29 10.70
N ALA A 190 -8.68 -1.59 10.69
CA ALA A 190 -9.21 -0.86 11.85
C ALA A 190 -9.47 -1.73 13.09
N GLY A 191 -9.92 -2.98 12.87
CA GLY A 191 -10.19 -3.94 13.94
C GLY A 191 -8.96 -4.65 14.52
N LEU A 192 -7.78 -4.49 13.92
CA LEU A 192 -6.57 -5.14 14.37
C LEU A 192 -5.94 -4.42 15.58
N ALA A 193 -5.18 -5.17 16.37
CA ALA A 193 -4.40 -4.59 17.46
C ALA A 193 -3.38 -3.55 16.95
N ASN A 194 -3.07 -2.53 17.76
CA ASN A 194 -2.11 -1.49 17.37
C ASN A 194 -0.69 -2.03 17.09
N ALA A 195 -0.34 -3.17 17.70
CA ALA A 195 0.94 -3.83 17.49
C ALA A 195 0.99 -4.67 16.19
N ASP A 196 -0.17 -4.93 15.58
CA ASP A 196 -0.26 -5.72 14.35
C ASP A 196 0.53 -5.07 13.20
N PRO A 197 1.32 -5.84 12.45
CA PRO A 197 2.11 -5.31 11.33
C PRO A 197 1.27 -4.61 10.25
N ALA A 198 0.11 -5.18 9.89
CA ALA A 198 -0.79 -4.59 8.89
C ALA A 198 -1.32 -3.23 9.38
N ARG A 199 -1.74 -3.17 10.65
CA ARG A 199 -2.19 -1.92 11.28
C ARG A 199 -1.10 -0.86 11.34
N LYS A 200 0.13 -1.27 11.69
CA LYS A 200 1.29 -0.35 11.70
C LYS A 200 1.56 0.21 10.32
N ARG A 201 1.56 -0.63 9.27
CA ARG A 201 1.79 -0.17 7.89
C ARG A 201 0.71 0.80 7.41
N ALA A 202 -0.57 0.50 7.66
CA ALA A 202 -1.66 1.39 7.32
C ALA A 202 -1.52 2.77 7.98
N ARG A 203 -1.09 2.81 9.24
CA ARG A 203 -0.81 4.06 9.97
C ARG A 203 0.39 4.82 9.39
N THR A 204 1.45 4.12 9.01
CA THR A 204 2.61 4.71 8.35
C THR A 204 2.21 5.33 7.02
N ALA A 205 1.43 4.62 6.21
CA ALA A 205 0.92 5.12 4.94
C ALA A 205 0.07 6.39 5.13
N TRP A 206 -0.84 6.38 6.11
CA TRP A 206 -1.64 7.56 6.46
C TRP A 206 -0.78 8.76 6.89
N SER A 207 0.23 8.53 7.73
CA SER A 207 1.13 9.58 8.20
C SER A 207 1.99 10.16 7.07
N ALA A 208 2.37 9.33 6.09
CA ALA A 208 3.13 9.78 4.91
C ALA A 208 2.36 10.77 4.03
N LEU A 209 1.02 10.79 4.13
CA LEU A 209 0.17 11.77 3.43
C LEU A 209 0.11 13.15 4.10
N GLY A 210 0.78 13.35 5.23
CA GLY A 210 0.84 14.66 5.89
C GLY A 210 -0.49 15.14 6.44
N SER A 211 -1.31 14.27 7.01
CA SER A 211 -2.62 14.58 7.60
C SER A 211 -3.59 15.20 6.58
N PRO A 212 -4.26 14.39 5.75
CA PRO A 212 -5.24 14.88 4.78
C PRO A 212 -6.28 15.81 5.42
N ARG A 213 -6.55 16.93 4.77
CA ARG A 213 -7.52 17.93 5.22
C ARG A 213 -8.71 17.95 4.28
N ARG A 214 -9.89 17.60 4.79
CA ARG A 214 -11.16 17.72 4.05
C ARG A 214 -11.75 19.10 4.27
N LEU A 215 -11.91 19.85 3.21
CA LEU A 215 -12.45 21.21 3.18
C LEU A 215 -13.82 21.18 2.51
N PRO A 216 -14.92 21.31 3.25
CA PRO A 216 -16.26 21.30 2.66
C PRO A 216 -16.45 22.54 1.80
N VAL A 217 -17.08 22.35 0.63
CA VAL A 217 -17.45 23.43 -0.29
C VAL A 217 -18.95 23.64 -0.27
N THR A 218 -19.70 22.55 -0.41
CA THR A 218 -21.18 22.50 -0.24
C THR A 218 -21.54 21.26 0.57
N GLY A 219 -22.83 20.97 0.74
CA GLY A 219 -23.26 19.71 1.37
C GLY A 219 -22.77 18.45 0.66
N GLU A 220 -22.55 18.55 -0.65
CA GLU A 220 -22.19 17.42 -1.52
C GLU A 220 -20.75 17.49 -2.02
N LEU A 221 -20.16 18.70 -2.11
CA LEU A 221 -18.82 18.91 -2.67
C LEU A 221 -17.79 19.19 -1.58
N ALA A 222 -16.66 18.50 -1.64
CA ALA A 222 -15.51 18.77 -0.80
C ALA A 222 -14.20 18.79 -1.60
N VAL A 223 -13.21 19.49 -1.07
CA VAL A 223 -11.82 19.45 -1.54
C VAL A 223 -10.98 18.80 -0.46
N ILE A 224 -10.21 17.78 -0.80
CA ILE A 224 -9.30 17.12 0.14
C ILE A 224 -7.87 17.42 -0.28
N ALA A 225 -7.10 18.03 0.62
CA ALA A 225 -5.70 18.34 0.41
C ALA A 225 -4.82 17.38 1.18
N PHE A 226 -3.72 16.89 0.57
CA PHE A 226 -2.74 16.02 1.20
C PHE A 226 -1.37 16.12 0.55
N GLY A 227 -0.34 15.72 1.28
CA GLY A 227 1.04 15.69 0.80
C GLY A 227 1.76 17.05 0.85
N ALA A 228 3.06 17.03 0.52
CA ALA A 228 3.89 18.22 0.41
C ALA A 228 4.84 18.07 -0.79
N PRO A 229 4.67 18.83 -1.89
CA PRO A 229 3.65 19.87 -2.13
C PRO A 229 2.24 19.27 -2.24
N PRO A 230 1.19 20.06 -1.93
CA PRO A 230 -0.16 19.52 -1.81
C PRO A 230 -0.74 19.07 -3.16
N SER A 231 -1.28 17.86 -3.14
CA SER A 231 -2.21 17.33 -4.13
C SER A 231 -3.63 17.52 -3.64
N LEU A 232 -4.60 17.58 -4.54
CA LEU A 232 -6.02 17.73 -4.22
C LEU A 232 -6.81 16.54 -4.71
N VAL A 233 -7.89 16.20 -3.99
CA VAL A 233 -9.01 15.42 -4.53
C VAL A 233 -10.24 16.31 -4.46
N VAL A 234 -10.93 16.46 -5.57
CA VAL A 234 -12.26 17.08 -5.65
C VAL A 234 -13.26 15.96 -5.56
N GLU A 235 -14.05 15.93 -4.50
CA GLU A 235 -14.98 14.85 -4.16
C GLU A 235 -16.40 15.36 -4.20
N LEU A 236 -17.27 14.70 -4.96
CA LEU A 236 -18.70 14.91 -5.00
C LEU A 236 -19.38 13.67 -4.41
N SER A 237 -20.19 13.87 -3.37
CA SER A 237 -21.00 12.82 -2.74
C SER A 237 -22.45 13.21 -2.86
N HIS A 238 -23.27 12.40 -3.52
CA HIS A 238 -24.71 12.64 -3.63
C HIS A 238 -25.48 11.34 -3.36
N VAL A 239 -26.75 11.48 -3.09
CA VAL A 239 -27.64 10.33 -2.94
C VAL A 239 -28.40 10.22 -4.26
N ALA A 240 -28.20 9.09 -4.95
CA ALA A 240 -28.91 8.80 -6.18
C ALA A 240 -30.42 8.62 -5.94
N ASP A 241 -31.24 8.71 -6.99
CA ASP A 241 -32.71 8.61 -6.91
C ASP A 241 -33.21 7.30 -6.28
N ASP A 242 -32.42 6.25 -6.31
CA ASP A 242 -32.68 4.95 -5.66
C ASP A 242 -32.30 4.92 -4.17
N GLY A 243 -31.78 6.02 -3.64
CA GLY A 243 -31.33 6.14 -2.24
C GLY A 243 -29.93 5.59 -1.98
N ALA A 244 -29.20 5.12 -3.00
CA ALA A 244 -27.81 4.74 -2.87
C ALA A 244 -26.91 5.98 -2.75
N ALA A 245 -25.92 5.92 -1.85
CA ALA A 245 -24.89 6.94 -1.81
C ALA A 245 -23.92 6.72 -2.97
N ASP A 246 -23.79 7.70 -3.83
CA ASP A 246 -22.86 7.68 -4.95
C ASP A 246 -21.76 8.71 -4.72
N GLN A 247 -20.52 8.36 -5.06
CA GLN A 247 -19.35 9.18 -4.83
C GLN A 247 -18.49 9.25 -6.09
N HIS A 248 -18.28 10.47 -6.54
CA HIS A 248 -17.38 10.77 -7.66
C HIS A 248 -16.20 11.57 -7.14
N ASP A 249 -15.00 11.18 -7.52
CA ASP A 249 -13.79 11.88 -7.13
C ASP A 249 -12.84 12.07 -8.31
N HIS A 250 -12.10 13.18 -8.28
CA HIS A 250 -11.04 13.43 -9.23
C HIS A 250 -9.80 13.98 -8.53
N GLY A 251 -8.70 13.24 -8.71
CA GLY A 251 -7.42 13.59 -8.12
C GLY A 251 -6.60 14.54 -8.99
N LEU A 252 -6.08 15.60 -8.39
CA LEU A 252 -5.20 16.57 -9.02
C LEU A 252 -3.83 16.55 -8.34
N ARG A 253 -2.78 16.21 -9.08
CA ARG A 253 -1.40 16.33 -8.62
C ARG A 253 -1.07 17.81 -8.35
N ALA A 254 -0.03 18.07 -7.59
CA ALA A 254 0.30 19.40 -7.11
C ALA A 254 0.45 20.48 -8.21
N ASP A 255 0.94 20.11 -9.40
CA ASP A 255 1.02 21.00 -10.56
C ASP A 255 -0.36 21.28 -11.16
N ALA A 256 -1.18 20.26 -11.38
CA ALA A 256 -2.55 20.39 -11.86
C ALA A 256 -3.43 21.12 -10.83
N ALA A 257 -3.23 20.88 -9.55
CA ALA A 257 -3.93 21.58 -8.46
C ALA A 257 -3.66 23.10 -8.48
N ARG A 258 -2.41 23.49 -8.69
CA ARG A 258 -2.06 24.91 -8.87
C ARG A 258 -2.68 25.51 -10.15
N ALA A 259 -2.60 24.78 -11.26
CA ALA A 259 -3.22 25.23 -12.52
C ALA A 259 -4.75 25.35 -12.37
N PHE A 260 -5.39 24.43 -11.68
CA PHE A 260 -6.81 24.50 -11.35
C PHE A 260 -7.15 25.74 -10.52
N ARG A 261 -6.41 25.99 -9.42
CA ARG A 261 -6.57 27.18 -8.58
C ARG A 261 -6.49 28.48 -9.41
N ASP A 262 -5.45 28.58 -10.25
CA ASP A 262 -5.20 29.79 -11.02
C ASP A 262 -6.29 29.99 -12.10
N ALA A 263 -6.75 28.90 -12.69
CA ALA A 263 -7.83 28.94 -13.68
C ALA A 263 -9.16 29.42 -13.11
N ILE A 264 -9.55 28.94 -11.90
CA ILE A 264 -10.83 29.34 -11.28
C ILE A 264 -10.79 30.70 -10.56
N ALA A 265 -9.62 31.34 -10.46
CA ALA A 265 -9.44 32.59 -9.69
C ALA A 265 -10.31 33.73 -10.21
N THR A 266 -10.46 33.86 -11.53
CA THR A 266 -11.21 34.95 -12.17
C THR A 266 -12.13 34.41 -13.25
N ALA A 267 -13.38 34.93 -13.31
CA ALA A 267 -14.33 34.62 -14.37
C ALA A 267 -14.12 35.57 -15.59
N PRO A 268 -14.46 35.16 -16.82
CA PRO A 268 -14.88 33.81 -17.20
C PRO A 268 -13.70 32.84 -17.25
N PHE A 269 -13.95 31.57 -16.91
CA PHE A 269 -12.95 30.53 -16.97
C PHE A 269 -13.52 29.23 -17.59
N SER A 270 -12.61 28.42 -18.14
CA SER A 270 -12.87 27.03 -18.50
C SER A 270 -11.55 26.28 -18.26
N TRP A 271 -11.60 25.19 -17.53
CA TRP A 271 -10.45 24.38 -17.23
C TRP A 271 -10.81 22.91 -17.29
N ARG A 272 -9.89 22.10 -17.84
CA ARG A 272 -10.01 20.64 -17.93
C ARG A 272 -8.73 20.02 -17.38
N ALA A 273 -8.87 18.97 -16.59
CA ALA A 273 -7.73 18.18 -16.15
C ALA A 273 -7.01 17.54 -17.34
N SER A 274 -5.68 17.63 -17.37
CA SER A 274 -4.86 17.10 -18.48
C SER A 274 -5.00 15.59 -18.67
N ALA A 275 -5.31 14.87 -17.58
CA ALA A 275 -5.60 13.42 -17.61
C ALA A 275 -7.05 13.11 -18.02
N GLY A 276 -7.90 14.11 -18.28
CA GLY A 276 -9.34 13.92 -18.48
C GLY A 276 -10.08 13.71 -17.16
N GLY A 277 -11.34 13.31 -17.23
CA GLY A 277 -12.13 12.91 -16.05
C GLY A 277 -12.73 14.07 -15.23
N PHE A 278 -12.24 15.31 -15.36
CA PHE A 278 -12.77 16.45 -14.62
C PHE A 278 -12.67 17.76 -15.39
N GLU A 279 -13.76 18.51 -15.39
CA GLU A 279 -13.85 19.82 -16.01
C GLU A 279 -14.55 20.81 -15.07
N VAL A 280 -14.19 22.08 -15.18
CA VAL A 280 -14.92 23.17 -14.56
C VAL A 280 -15.01 24.37 -15.51
N ALA A 281 -16.17 24.97 -15.60
CA ALA A 281 -16.36 26.17 -16.42
C ALA A 281 -17.26 27.18 -15.68
N SER A 282 -16.99 28.47 -15.91
CA SER A 282 -17.89 29.54 -15.44
C SER A 282 -19.21 29.48 -16.21
N ARG A 283 -20.27 29.87 -15.51
CA ARG A 283 -21.62 29.98 -16.03
C ARG A 283 -22.08 31.44 -15.97
N SER A 284 -23.07 31.82 -16.80
CA SER A 284 -23.73 33.12 -16.71
C SER A 284 -24.37 33.28 -15.32
N GLY A 285 -24.10 34.39 -14.64
CA GLY A 285 -24.62 34.67 -13.28
C GLY A 285 -23.66 34.31 -12.14
N ASP A 286 -22.34 34.41 -12.38
CA ASP A 286 -21.26 34.21 -11.41
C ASP A 286 -21.15 32.83 -10.78
N GLY A 287 -21.82 31.84 -11.37
CA GLY A 287 -21.70 30.44 -10.94
C GLY A 287 -20.71 29.62 -11.77
N ALA A 288 -20.64 28.30 -11.50
CA ALA A 288 -19.85 27.36 -12.23
C ALA A 288 -20.58 26.02 -12.47
N VAL A 289 -20.14 25.27 -13.47
CA VAL A 289 -20.48 23.87 -13.63
C VAL A 289 -19.22 23.04 -13.45
N LEU A 290 -19.28 22.01 -12.62
CA LEU A 290 -18.28 20.98 -12.47
C LEU A 290 -18.79 19.73 -13.15
N ARG A 291 -17.94 19.08 -13.96
CA ARG A 291 -18.24 17.81 -14.61
C ARG A 291 -17.24 16.77 -14.19
N PHE A 292 -17.75 15.68 -13.66
CA PHE A 292 -17.01 14.45 -13.45
C PHE A 292 -17.32 13.53 -14.62
N LEU A 293 -16.35 13.39 -15.53
CA LEU A 293 -16.52 12.63 -16.77
C LEU A 293 -16.28 11.16 -16.51
N ALA A 294 -17.12 10.30 -17.01
CA ALA A 294 -16.96 8.87 -16.92
C ALA A 294 -15.64 8.42 -17.54
N THR A 295 -14.86 7.65 -16.78
CA THR A 295 -13.57 7.09 -17.24
C THR A 295 -13.70 5.66 -17.75
N HIS A 296 -14.89 5.04 -17.65
CA HIS A 296 -15.20 3.67 -18.07
C HIS A 296 -16.44 3.63 -18.95
N GLU A 297 -16.51 2.63 -19.82
CA GLU A 297 -17.57 2.45 -20.85
C GLU A 297 -19.02 2.34 -20.33
N SER A 298 -19.22 2.26 -19.01
CA SER A 298 -20.54 2.08 -18.37
C SER A 298 -20.92 3.19 -17.40
N GLY A 299 -20.12 4.23 -17.24
CA GLY A 299 -20.40 5.35 -16.34
C GLY A 299 -21.11 6.51 -17.05
N GLU A 300 -21.95 7.24 -16.33
CA GLU A 300 -22.52 8.50 -16.78
C GLU A 300 -21.69 9.68 -16.27
N ASP A 301 -21.60 10.74 -17.09
CA ASP A 301 -21.02 12.01 -16.67
C ASP A 301 -21.92 12.64 -15.60
N VAL A 302 -21.33 13.12 -14.51
CA VAL A 302 -22.07 13.82 -13.46
C VAL A 302 -21.75 15.30 -13.47
N GLU A 303 -22.78 16.12 -13.47
CA GLU A 303 -22.67 17.57 -13.43
C GLU A 303 -23.15 18.12 -12.08
N LEU A 304 -22.33 18.94 -11.46
CA LEU A 304 -22.70 19.74 -10.30
C LEU A 304 -22.75 21.22 -10.68
N LEU A 305 -23.88 21.84 -10.43
CA LEU A 305 -24.05 23.28 -10.63
C LEU A 305 -23.76 24.03 -9.32
N LEU A 306 -22.81 24.93 -9.36
CA LEU A 306 -22.53 25.87 -8.26
C LEU A 306 -23.11 27.24 -8.59
N ASP A 307 -23.79 27.82 -7.63
CA ASP A 307 -24.11 29.25 -7.64
C ASP A 307 -22.87 30.11 -7.27
N ALA A 308 -23.02 31.39 -7.22
CA ALA A 308 -21.95 32.33 -6.87
C ALA A 308 -21.33 32.01 -5.50
N THR A 309 -22.15 31.62 -4.52
CA THR A 309 -21.69 31.26 -3.17
C THR A 309 -20.89 29.97 -3.17
N GLY A 310 -21.39 28.93 -3.84
CA GLY A 310 -20.68 27.65 -3.98
C GLY A 310 -19.36 27.80 -4.73
N LEU A 311 -19.32 28.62 -5.81
CA LEU A 311 -18.07 28.91 -6.50
C LEU A 311 -17.07 29.67 -5.62
N GLN A 312 -17.54 30.62 -4.83
CA GLN A 312 -16.66 31.34 -3.88
C GLN A 312 -16.14 30.40 -2.79
N ALA A 313 -16.96 29.48 -2.28
CA ALA A 313 -16.56 28.46 -1.33
C ALA A 313 -15.51 27.51 -1.93
N LEU A 314 -15.69 27.08 -3.20
CA LEU A 314 -14.71 26.27 -3.92
C LEU A 314 -13.37 26.99 -4.04
N ARG A 315 -13.38 28.25 -4.46
CA ARG A 315 -12.17 29.10 -4.55
C ARG A 315 -11.46 29.21 -3.21
N ALA A 316 -12.20 29.46 -2.14
CA ALA A 316 -11.65 29.56 -0.79
C ALA A 316 -11.03 28.23 -0.32
N ALA A 317 -11.73 27.11 -0.53
CA ALA A 317 -11.24 25.78 -0.16
C ALA A 317 -9.96 25.41 -0.93
N VAL A 318 -9.92 25.66 -2.25
CA VAL A 318 -8.74 25.40 -3.07
C VAL A 318 -7.57 26.31 -2.69
N ALA A 319 -7.83 27.59 -2.42
CA ALA A 319 -6.80 28.54 -1.97
C ALA A 319 -6.25 28.14 -0.58
N ASP A 320 -7.11 27.78 0.37
CA ASP A 320 -6.70 27.30 1.68
C ASP A 320 -5.90 25.98 1.58
N ALA A 321 -6.37 25.06 0.75
CA ALA A 321 -5.67 23.80 0.48
C ALA A 321 -4.24 23.99 -0.04
N LEU A 322 -4.03 24.93 -0.95
CA LEU A 322 -2.75 25.16 -1.63
C LEU A 322 -1.88 26.24 -0.97
N GLY A 323 -2.47 27.15 -0.20
CA GLY A 323 -1.76 28.21 0.50
C GLY A 323 -1.53 27.95 2.00
N GLY A 324 -2.33 27.10 2.60
CA GLY A 324 -2.38 26.81 4.03
C GLY A 324 -1.54 25.65 4.52
N LEU A 325 -0.74 25.00 3.69
CA LEU A 325 0.22 24.02 4.18
C LEU A 325 1.42 24.72 4.82
N VAL A 326 1.20 25.27 6.00
CA VAL A 326 2.22 25.27 7.04
C VAL A 326 2.64 23.83 7.22
N ALA A 327 3.96 23.56 7.22
CA ALA A 327 4.50 22.22 7.46
C ALA A 327 3.66 21.51 8.54
N PRO A 328 3.22 20.26 8.30
CA PRO A 328 2.28 19.60 9.19
C PRO A 328 2.85 19.69 10.60
N ARG A 329 2.18 20.42 11.47
CA ARG A 329 2.50 20.43 12.89
C ARG A 329 2.22 19.00 13.36
N GLU A 330 3.26 18.32 13.86
CA GLU A 330 3.04 17.03 14.49
C GLU A 330 1.86 17.16 15.47
N PRO A 331 0.84 16.30 15.35
CA PRO A 331 -0.31 16.39 16.22
C PRO A 331 0.16 16.32 17.68
N GLY A 332 -0.26 17.25 18.49
CA GLY A 332 -0.01 17.20 19.93
C GLY A 332 -0.59 15.91 20.52
N ARG A 333 0.02 15.37 21.56
CA ARG A 333 -0.44 14.11 22.20
C ARG A 333 -1.92 14.05 22.51
N ASN A 334 -2.58 15.19 22.73
CA ASN A 334 -3.99 15.30 23.09
C ASN A 334 -4.89 15.75 21.94
N ASP A 335 -4.32 16.08 20.78
CA ASP A 335 -5.10 16.50 19.61
C ASP A 335 -5.93 15.34 19.06
N PRO A 336 -7.05 15.61 18.36
CA PRO A 336 -7.76 14.58 17.63
C PRO A 336 -6.82 13.86 16.66
N CYS A 337 -6.93 12.55 16.58
CA CYS A 337 -6.07 11.80 15.67
C CYS A 337 -6.40 12.16 14.21
N PRO A 338 -5.41 12.53 13.39
CA PRO A 338 -5.64 12.89 11.99
C PRO A 338 -6.20 11.74 11.14
N CYS A 339 -6.13 10.49 11.63
CA CYS A 339 -6.71 9.33 10.95
C CYS A 339 -8.25 9.26 11.00
N GLY A 340 -8.93 10.27 11.56
CA GLY A 340 -10.39 10.30 11.63
C GLY A 340 -11.04 9.35 12.65
N SER A 341 -10.25 8.64 13.47
CA SER A 341 -10.78 7.68 14.46
C SER A 341 -11.56 8.31 15.63
N GLY A 342 -11.61 9.66 15.73
CA GLY A 342 -12.19 10.37 16.87
C GLY A 342 -11.39 10.24 18.18
N ALA A 343 -10.36 9.42 18.22
CA ALA A 343 -9.51 9.26 19.39
C ALA A 343 -8.42 10.33 19.45
N LYS A 344 -7.88 10.61 20.66
CA LYS A 344 -6.71 11.47 20.82
C LYS A 344 -5.49 10.83 20.18
N TYR A 345 -4.60 11.63 19.55
CA TYR A 345 -3.41 11.16 18.84
C TYR A 345 -2.59 10.15 19.65
N LYS A 346 -2.29 10.44 20.92
CA LYS A 346 -1.57 9.53 21.83
C LYS A 346 -2.24 8.18 22.09
N ARG A 347 -3.53 8.06 21.83
CA ARG A 347 -4.30 6.81 22.01
C ARG A 347 -4.57 6.08 20.69
N CYS A 348 -4.12 6.63 19.60
CA CYS A 348 -4.31 6.09 18.25
C CYS A 348 -2.97 6.03 17.50
N CYS A 349 -2.69 6.95 16.58
CA CYS A 349 -1.51 6.92 15.72
C CYS A 349 -0.20 7.39 16.41
N GLY A 350 -0.28 8.04 17.54
CA GLY A 350 0.87 8.53 18.33
C GLY A 350 1.35 7.58 19.44
N ARG A 351 1.00 6.29 19.37
CA ARG A 351 1.49 5.26 20.31
C ARG A 351 2.76 4.60 19.81
#